data_a7d4069dc8c7e31f073483931178c568
#
_entry.id   a7d4069dc8c7e31f073483931178c568
#
_cell.length_a   1.000
_cell.length_b   1.000
_cell.length_c   1.000
_cell.angle_alpha   90.00
_cell.angle_beta   90.00
_cell.angle_gamma   90.00
#
_symmetry.space_group_name_H-M   'P 1'
#
loop_
_entity.id
_entity.type
_entity.pdbx_description
1 polymer ?
#
loop_
_entity_poly.entity_id
_entity_poly.type
_entity_poly.pdbx_seq_one_letter_code
_entity_poly.pdbx_strand_id
1 'polypeptide(L)'
;SESVALDCLGYSIERDVKPGETIFIDNNGNVFNNLYKTKVNHTPCIFEYVYLARPDSTIDNINVYNSRLKMGVSLAKKIKKVLTVDELNDIDVVIPIPDTSRTSALPLSIELNKKLREGFVKNRYIGRTFIMPGQKIRKKSIKQKLNTITKVFKNKSVLLIDDSIVRGTTSKQIIQMARDAGANKVYFASASPPIRYPNVYGIDMPYVEELIAHNKSIDEICNSINADKLIYQDLEDLVSSVSSSSIKSFDTSCFNGEYTTKGVSKDYLKNLHKIR
;
A
#
# COMPACT_ATOMS: atom_id res chain seq x y z
N SER A 1 16.08 -8.42 4.03
CA SER A 1 15.17 -9.25 4.83
C SER A 1 14.60 -8.43 5.96
N GLU A 2 13.46 -8.83 6.47
CA GLU A 2 12.76 -8.11 7.51
C GLU A 2 13.24 -8.51 8.92
N SER A 3 13.19 -7.59 9.89
CA SER A 3 13.60 -7.79 11.29
C SER A 3 12.90 -8.97 11.95
N VAL A 4 11.62 -9.14 11.69
CA VAL A 4 10.79 -10.23 12.24
C VAL A 4 11.32 -11.65 11.95
N ALA A 5 12.06 -11.84 10.86
CA ALA A 5 12.67 -13.13 10.56
C ALA A 5 13.79 -13.48 11.55
N LEU A 6 14.52 -12.48 12.01
CA LEU A 6 15.56 -12.62 13.02
C LEU A 6 14.95 -12.83 14.40
N ASP A 7 13.92 -12.06 14.75
CA ASP A 7 13.19 -12.17 16.02
C ASP A 7 12.61 -13.58 16.22
N CYS A 8 11.99 -14.16 15.17
CA CYS A 8 11.45 -15.53 15.22
C CYS A 8 12.51 -16.61 15.45
N LEU A 9 13.77 -16.35 15.08
CA LEU A 9 14.89 -17.27 15.24
C LEU A 9 15.72 -16.97 16.51
N GLY A 10 15.31 -15.97 17.30
CA GLY A 10 16.02 -15.57 18.52
C GLY A 10 17.32 -14.80 18.28
N TYR A 11 17.49 -14.21 17.09
CA TYR A 11 18.62 -13.33 16.79
C TYR A 11 18.29 -11.88 17.07
N SER A 12 19.28 -11.11 17.50
CA SER A 12 19.21 -9.65 17.57
C SER A 12 19.81 -9.01 16.32
N ILE A 13 19.22 -7.88 15.91
CA ILE A 13 19.77 -7.07 14.81
C ILE A 13 20.95 -6.27 15.37
N GLU A 14 22.13 -6.44 14.79
CA GLU A 14 23.28 -5.60 15.13
C GLU A 14 23.11 -4.20 14.53
N ARG A 15 22.85 -4.11 13.21
CA ARG A 15 22.61 -2.89 12.46
C ARG A 15 22.11 -3.18 11.04
N ASP A 16 21.58 -2.15 10.40
CA ASP A 16 21.31 -2.19 8.96
C ASP A 16 22.61 -2.05 8.15
N VAL A 17 22.63 -2.67 6.96
CA VAL A 17 23.71 -2.51 5.97
C VAL A 17 23.55 -1.15 5.29
N LYS A 18 24.62 -0.36 5.24
CA LYS A 18 24.57 0.97 4.63
C LYS A 18 24.48 0.89 3.10
N PRO A 19 23.84 1.85 2.42
CA PRO A 19 23.86 1.93 0.97
C PRO A 19 25.28 1.95 0.41
N GLY A 20 25.61 1.04 -0.53
CA GLY A 20 26.95 0.92 -1.10
C GLY A 20 28.00 0.26 -0.20
N GLU A 21 27.58 -0.33 0.90
CA GLU A 21 28.42 -1.14 1.77
C GLU A 21 28.52 -2.58 1.26
N THR A 22 29.72 -3.12 1.27
CA THR A 22 30.00 -4.53 1.07
C THR A 22 30.42 -5.15 2.40
N ILE A 23 29.81 -6.26 2.78
CA ILE A 23 30.18 -7.03 3.96
C ILE A 23 30.70 -8.39 3.51
N PHE A 24 31.85 -8.79 4.03
CA PHE A 24 32.42 -10.12 3.86
C PHE A 24 32.64 -10.75 5.24
N ILE A 25 32.19 -11.99 5.39
CA ILE A 25 32.36 -12.79 6.61
C ILE A 25 33.19 -14.00 6.23
N ASP A 26 34.33 -14.19 6.90
CA ASP A 26 35.19 -15.34 6.67
C ASP A 26 34.70 -16.60 7.41
N ASN A 27 35.36 -17.73 7.16
CA ASN A 27 35.00 -18.99 7.80
C ASN A 27 35.25 -19.03 9.32
N ASN A 28 35.99 -18.07 9.85
CA ASN A 28 36.26 -17.92 11.28
C ASN A 28 35.27 -16.98 11.96
N GLY A 29 34.31 -16.41 11.20
CA GLY A 29 33.32 -15.45 11.69
C GLY A 29 33.84 -14.03 11.77
N ASN A 30 35.02 -13.70 11.24
CA ASN A 30 35.50 -12.33 11.19
C ASN A 30 34.70 -11.52 10.15
N VAL A 31 34.26 -10.35 10.54
CA VAL A 31 33.44 -9.45 9.70
C VAL A 31 34.32 -8.35 9.13
N PHE A 32 34.39 -8.26 7.83
CA PHE A 32 35.06 -7.21 7.09
C PHE A 32 34.01 -6.38 6.36
N ASN A 33 34.13 -5.05 6.42
CA ASN A 33 33.25 -4.16 5.71
C ASN A 33 34.05 -3.15 4.88
N ASN A 34 33.49 -2.77 3.74
CA ASN A 34 34.03 -1.72 2.89
C ASN A 34 32.88 -0.86 2.35
N LEU A 35 33.01 0.44 2.47
CA LEU A 35 32.05 1.38 1.95
C LEU A 35 32.56 1.92 0.62
N TYR A 36 31.99 1.48 -0.49
CA TYR A 36 32.42 1.83 -1.85
C TYR A 36 32.26 3.33 -2.16
N LYS A 37 31.26 4.01 -1.57
CA LYS A 37 31.04 5.46 -1.67
C LYS A 37 30.67 6.04 -0.32
N THR A 38 31.38 7.09 0.09
CA THR A 38 31.15 7.78 1.37
C THR A 38 29.98 8.79 1.33
N LYS A 39 29.54 9.21 0.14
CA LYS A 39 28.40 10.11 -0.04
C LYS A 39 27.31 9.42 -0.88
N VAL A 40 26.45 8.71 -0.20
CA VAL A 40 25.26 8.07 -0.81
C VAL A 40 24.02 8.64 -0.13
N ASN A 41 23.07 9.13 -0.92
CA ASN A 41 21.77 9.49 -0.39
C ASN A 41 21.01 8.20 -0.12
N HIS A 42 20.64 7.98 1.13
CA HIS A 42 19.77 6.87 1.50
C HIS A 42 18.32 7.24 1.21
N THR A 43 17.73 6.63 0.20
CA THR A 43 16.36 6.83 -0.25
C THR A 43 15.65 5.47 -0.33
N PRO A 44 15.24 4.90 0.82
CA PRO A 44 14.57 3.60 0.84
C PRO A 44 13.23 3.67 0.12
N CYS A 45 12.78 2.54 -0.40
CA CYS A 45 11.49 2.44 -1.08
C CYS A 45 10.36 2.68 -0.10
N ILE A 46 9.53 3.70 -0.33
CA ILE A 46 8.41 4.02 0.55
C ILE A 46 7.32 2.93 0.52
N PHE A 47 7.23 2.16 -0.55
CA PHE A 47 6.23 1.10 -0.72
C PHE A 47 6.43 -0.08 0.23
N GLU A 48 7.65 -0.25 0.77
CA GLU A 48 7.92 -1.19 1.86
C GLU A 48 7.03 -0.89 3.07
N TYR A 49 6.93 0.37 3.47
CA TYR A 49 6.13 0.80 4.61
C TYR A 49 4.63 0.80 4.31
N VAL A 50 4.22 1.03 3.07
CA VAL A 50 2.81 1.01 2.67
C VAL A 50 2.26 -0.41 2.67
N TYR A 51 2.96 -1.35 2.00
CA TYR A 51 2.40 -2.65 1.68
C TYR A 51 3.32 -3.84 1.94
N LEU A 52 4.60 -3.80 1.47
CA LEU A 52 5.43 -5.00 1.35
C LEU A 52 5.87 -5.56 2.69
N ALA A 53 6.39 -4.71 3.58
CA ALA A 53 6.88 -5.14 4.88
C ALA A 53 5.74 -5.59 5.80
N ARG A 54 6.05 -6.51 6.68
CA ARG A 54 5.13 -6.92 7.75
C ARG A 54 4.93 -5.76 8.73
N PRO A 55 3.76 -5.61 9.35
CA PRO A 55 3.51 -4.50 10.27
C PRO A 55 4.40 -4.55 11.53
N ASP A 56 4.83 -5.72 11.94
CA ASP A 56 5.71 -5.95 13.09
C ASP A 56 7.20 -5.73 12.77
N SER A 57 7.56 -5.41 11.51
CA SER A 57 8.93 -5.11 11.11
C SER A 57 9.37 -3.71 11.49
N THR A 58 10.69 -3.58 11.72
CA THR A 58 11.41 -2.30 11.76
C THR A 58 12.45 -2.29 10.63
N ILE A 59 12.42 -1.29 9.76
CA ILE A 59 13.32 -1.11 8.62
C ILE A 59 13.92 0.28 8.75
N ASP A 60 15.25 0.40 8.65
CA ASP A 60 15.95 1.68 8.78
C ASP A 60 15.61 2.45 10.07
N ASN A 61 15.42 1.74 11.17
CA ASN A 61 14.93 2.27 12.45
C ASN A 61 13.53 2.91 12.38
N ILE A 62 12.75 2.63 11.35
CA ILE A 62 11.37 3.06 11.20
C ILE A 62 10.45 1.86 11.43
N ASN A 63 9.59 1.95 12.44
CA ASN A 63 8.61 0.91 12.72
C ASN A 63 7.44 1.00 11.73
N VAL A 64 7.19 -0.10 11.00
CA VAL A 64 6.16 -0.18 9.95
C VAL A 64 4.75 0.03 10.50
N TYR A 65 4.46 -0.56 11.67
CA TYR A 65 3.15 -0.42 12.32
C TYR A 65 2.82 1.04 12.64
N ASN A 66 3.77 1.75 13.26
CA ASN A 66 3.60 3.16 13.59
C ASN A 66 3.43 4.04 12.34
N SER A 67 4.17 3.74 11.26
CA SER A 67 4.01 4.44 9.98
C SER A 67 2.60 4.27 9.42
N ARG A 68 2.05 3.06 9.44
CA ARG A 68 0.68 2.79 8.97
C ARG A 68 -0.38 3.42 9.86
N LEU A 69 -0.16 3.52 11.19
CA LEU A 69 -1.05 4.29 12.06
C LEU A 69 -1.08 5.77 11.66
N LYS A 70 0.09 6.39 11.43
CA LYS A 70 0.19 7.78 10.98
C LYS A 70 -0.47 8.00 9.61
N MET A 71 -0.29 7.06 8.65
CA MET A 71 -0.98 7.10 7.36
C MET A 71 -2.51 7.15 7.54
N GLY A 72 -3.05 6.37 8.48
CA GLY A 72 -4.48 6.39 8.79
C GLY A 72 -4.96 7.74 9.32
N VAL A 73 -4.21 8.36 10.22
CA VAL A 73 -4.51 9.71 10.75
C VAL A 73 -4.49 10.76 9.62
N SER A 74 -3.45 10.73 8.78
CA SER A 74 -3.32 11.68 7.67
C SER A 74 -4.43 11.48 6.63
N LEU A 75 -4.77 10.23 6.30
CA LEU A 75 -5.87 9.92 5.40
C LEU A 75 -7.23 10.41 5.94
N ALA A 76 -7.46 10.29 7.25
CA ALA A 76 -8.67 10.83 7.86
C ALA A 76 -8.78 12.36 7.70
N LYS A 77 -7.66 13.08 7.88
CA LYS A 77 -7.60 14.52 7.62
C LYS A 77 -7.90 14.85 6.15
N LYS A 78 -7.38 14.06 5.21
CA LYS A 78 -7.67 14.20 3.79
C LYS A 78 -9.14 13.96 3.48
N ILE A 79 -9.74 12.92 4.04
CA ILE A 79 -11.17 12.62 3.90
C ILE A 79 -12.03 13.79 4.37
N LYS A 80 -11.73 14.36 5.55
CA LYS A 80 -12.45 15.55 6.08
C LYS A 80 -12.33 16.80 5.19
N LYS A 81 -11.26 16.91 4.38
CA LYS A 81 -11.08 18.02 3.43
C LYS A 81 -11.82 17.80 2.11
N VAL A 82 -11.97 16.55 1.68
CA VAL A 82 -12.51 16.18 0.36
C VAL A 82 -14.02 15.97 0.41
N LEU A 83 -14.52 15.35 1.48
CA LEU A 83 -15.95 15.08 1.64
C LEU A 83 -16.67 16.28 2.25
N THR A 84 -17.89 16.51 1.78
CA THR A 84 -18.82 17.45 2.42
C THR A 84 -19.26 16.94 3.79
N VAL A 85 -19.83 17.81 4.60
CA VAL A 85 -20.37 17.44 5.92
C VAL A 85 -21.45 16.36 5.79
N ASP A 86 -22.30 16.46 4.77
CA ASP A 86 -23.36 15.48 4.51
C ASP A 86 -22.79 14.12 4.09
N GLU A 87 -21.77 14.10 3.21
CA GLU A 87 -21.08 12.86 2.82
C GLU A 87 -20.39 12.20 4.02
N LEU A 88 -19.74 13.00 4.89
CA LEU A 88 -19.14 12.49 6.12
C LEU A 88 -20.18 11.90 7.08
N ASN A 89 -21.31 12.58 7.24
CA ASN A 89 -22.40 12.12 8.10
C ASN A 89 -23.06 10.85 7.55
N ASP A 90 -23.16 10.72 6.24
CA ASP A 90 -23.73 9.57 5.54
C ASP A 90 -22.92 8.28 5.78
N ILE A 91 -21.62 8.36 6.07
CA ILE A 91 -20.80 7.20 6.37
C ILE A 91 -21.22 6.55 7.70
N ASP A 92 -21.77 5.34 7.65
CA ASP A 92 -22.16 4.56 8.82
C ASP A 92 -21.00 3.81 9.47
N VAL A 93 -20.06 3.31 8.63
CA VAL A 93 -19.03 2.37 9.08
C VAL A 93 -17.79 2.43 8.22
N VAL A 94 -16.63 2.33 8.87
CA VAL A 94 -15.31 2.15 8.25
C VAL A 94 -14.99 0.66 8.21
N ILE A 95 -14.59 0.16 7.05
CA ILE A 95 -14.30 -1.26 6.81
C ILE A 95 -12.92 -1.39 6.17
N PRO A 96 -11.93 -2.01 6.85
CA PRO A 96 -10.65 -2.32 6.24
C PRO A 96 -10.75 -3.46 5.24
N ILE A 97 -9.99 -3.37 4.15
CA ILE A 97 -9.75 -4.50 3.26
C ILE A 97 -8.61 -5.34 3.87
N PRO A 98 -8.86 -6.61 4.25
CA PRO A 98 -7.86 -7.40 4.94
C PRO A 98 -6.69 -7.80 4.02
N ASP A 99 -5.47 -7.91 4.56
CA ASP A 99 -5.10 -7.75 5.97
C ASP A 99 -4.39 -6.40 6.22
N THR A 100 -3.78 -5.79 5.20
CA THR A 100 -2.78 -4.72 5.30
C THR A 100 -3.38 -3.40 5.78
N SER A 101 -4.61 -3.09 5.36
CA SER A 101 -5.26 -1.82 5.68
C SER A 101 -5.89 -1.73 7.08
N ARG A 102 -5.93 -2.83 7.83
CA ARG A 102 -6.45 -2.82 9.22
C ARG A 102 -5.75 -1.81 10.10
N THR A 103 -4.42 -1.74 9.98
CA THR A 103 -3.60 -0.86 10.81
C THR A 103 -3.91 0.61 10.56
N SER A 104 -4.08 1.02 9.31
CA SER A 104 -4.42 2.42 8.98
C SER A 104 -5.91 2.73 9.20
N ALA A 105 -6.80 1.75 9.03
CA ALA A 105 -8.24 1.96 9.23
C ALA A 105 -8.61 2.22 10.70
N LEU A 106 -7.86 1.68 11.65
CA LEU A 106 -8.13 1.88 13.07
C LEU A 106 -8.03 3.36 13.49
N PRO A 107 -6.88 4.04 13.37
CA PRO A 107 -6.79 5.44 13.76
C PRO A 107 -7.67 6.33 12.86
N LEU A 108 -7.85 5.99 11.58
CA LEU A 108 -8.74 6.70 10.68
C LEU A 108 -10.18 6.70 11.22
N SER A 109 -10.69 5.56 11.67
CA SER A 109 -12.04 5.44 12.21
C SER A 109 -12.23 6.27 13.48
N ILE A 110 -11.21 6.33 14.34
CA ILE A 110 -11.21 7.17 15.55
C ILE A 110 -11.24 8.64 15.16
N GLU A 111 -10.36 9.07 14.25
CA GLU A 111 -10.29 10.47 13.78
C GLU A 111 -11.57 10.94 13.10
N LEU A 112 -12.28 10.06 12.37
CA LEU A 112 -13.56 10.36 11.75
C LEU A 112 -14.75 10.23 12.72
N ASN A 113 -14.53 9.73 13.94
CA ASN A 113 -15.57 9.35 14.90
C ASN A 113 -16.62 8.40 14.27
N LYS A 114 -16.12 7.39 13.54
CA LYS A 114 -16.95 6.37 12.86
C LYS A 114 -16.63 4.98 13.41
N LYS A 115 -17.63 4.08 13.39
CA LYS A 115 -17.46 2.71 13.84
C LYS A 115 -16.55 1.93 12.90
N LEU A 116 -15.52 1.26 13.41
CA LEU A 116 -14.75 0.28 12.66
C LEU A 116 -15.41 -1.10 12.75
N ARG A 117 -15.55 -1.79 11.62
CA ARG A 117 -16.06 -3.17 11.56
C ARG A 117 -15.30 -3.99 10.52
N GLU A 118 -15.09 -5.27 10.83
CA GLU A 118 -14.64 -6.25 9.85
C GLU A 118 -15.82 -6.59 8.92
N GLY A 119 -15.76 -6.15 7.68
CA GLY A 119 -16.78 -6.47 6.67
C GLY A 119 -16.38 -7.62 5.77
N PHE A 120 -15.08 -7.90 5.67
CA PHE A 120 -14.51 -8.96 4.85
C PHE A 120 -13.74 -9.96 5.69
N VAL A 121 -13.91 -11.23 5.39
CA VAL A 121 -13.15 -12.33 6.00
C VAL A 121 -12.30 -12.99 4.93
N LYS A 122 -10.98 -13.01 5.16
CA LYS A 122 -10.04 -13.66 4.24
C LYS A 122 -9.99 -15.15 4.50
N ASN A 123 -10.13 -15.94 3.44
CA ASN A 123 -9.90 -17.38 3.51
C ASN A 123 -8.39 -17.65 3.61
N ARG A 124 -7.94 -18.08 4.80
CA ARG A 124 -6.54 -18.33 5.10
C ARG A 124 -5.96 -19.56 4.39
N TYR A 125 -6.80 -20.45 3.89
CA TYR A 125 -6.39 -21.68 3.20
C TYR A 125 -6.09 -21.46 1.71
N ILE A 126 -6.39 -20.29 1.17
CA ILE A 126 -6.12 -19.97 -0.23
C ILE A 126 -4.93 -18.99 -0.28
N GLY A 127 -3.84 -19.46 -0.86
CA GLY A 127 -2.60 -18.69 -1.03
C GLY A 127 -2.73 -17.49 -1.98
N ARG A 128 -1.62 -16.76 -2.18
CA ARG A 128 -1.55 -15.61 -3.10
C ARG A 128 -1.78 -16.06 -4.54
N THR A 129 -2.84 -15.59 -5.21
CA THR A 129 -3.23 -16.00 -6.57
C THR A 129 -2.96 -14.92 -7.63
N PHE A 130 -2.43 -13.74 -7.27
CA PHE A 130 -2.08 -12.72 -8.26
C PHE A 130 -0.83 -13.06 -9.09
N ILE A 131 -0.12 -14.12 -8.74
CA ILE A 131 0.99 -14.71 -9.51
C ILE A 131 0.47 -15.61 -10.65
N MET A 132 -0.83 -15.94 -10.69
CA MET A 132 -1.38 -16.81 -11.74
C MET A 132 -1.64 -16.05 -13.05
N PRO A 133 -1.23 -16.57 -14.21
CA PRO A 133 -1.53 -15.98 -15.52
C PRO A 133 -3.01 -16.09 -15.84
N GLY A 134 -3.59 -15.02 -16.41
CA GLY A 134 -4.93 -14.99 -16.97
C GLY A 134 -5.98 -14.21 -16.14
N GLN A 135 -6.65 -13.24 -16.79
CA GLN A 135 -7.66 -12.37 -16.14
C GLN A 135 -8.91 -13.12 -15.65
N LYS A 136 -9.36 -14.18 -16.34
CA LYS A 136 -10.55 -14.97 -15.95
C LYS A 136 -10.32 -15.76 -14.66
N ILE A 137 -9.10 -16.29 -14.47
CA ILE A 137 -8.72 -17.04 -13.27
C ILE A 137 -8.62 -16.10 -12.08
N ARG A 138 -8.08 -14.90 -12.27
CA ARG A 138 -7.99 -13.86 -11.22
C ARG A 138 -9.36 -13.39 -10.72
N LYS A 139 -10.36 -13.23 -11.59
CA LYS A 139 -11.74 -12.86 -11.19
C LYS A 139 -12.43 -13.90 -10.30
N LYS A 140 -12.25 -15.18 -10.58
CA LYS A 140 -12.80 -16.28 -9.75
C LYS A 140 -12.09 -16.38 -8.40
N SER A 141 -10.81 -16.00 -8.33
CA SER A 141 -9.96 -16.17 -7.16
C SER A 141 -10.24 -15.17 -6.02
N ILE A 142 -10.74 -13.96 -6.29
CA ILE A 142 -11.03 -12.98 -5.22
C ILE A 142 -12.27 -13.39 -4.43
N LYS A 143 -13.34 -13.84 -5.12
CA LYS A 143 -14.53 -14.40 -4.44
C LYS A 143 -14.24 -15.65 -3.61
N GLN A 144 -13.20 -16.40 -3.96
CA GLN A 144 -12.74 -17.54 -3.15
C GLN A 144 -11.89 -17.11 -1.94
N LYS A 145 -11.24 -15.95 -2.03
CA LYS A 145 -10.33 -15.43 -0.99
C LYS A 145 -11.01 -14.58 0.06
N LEU A 146 -12.06 -13.88 -0.30
CA LEU A 146 -12.77 -12.94 0.56
C LEU A 146 -14.25 -13.29 0.61
N ASN A 147 -14.80 -13.35 1.82
CA ASN A 147 -16.23 -13.41 2.07
C ASN A 147 -16.70 -12.13 2.76
N THR A 148 -17.92 -11.70 2.43
CA THR A 148 -18.57 -10.56 3.06
C THR A 148 -19.39 -10.97 4.29
N ILE A 149 -19.36 -10.15 5.32
CA ILE A 149 -20.28 -10.25 6.46
C ILE A 149 -21.48 -9.35 6.14
N THR A 150 -22.50 -9.90 5.49
CA THR A 150 -23.65 -9.17 4.94
C THR A 150 -24.30 -8.20 5.94
N LYS A 151 -24.39 -8.56 7.23
CA LYS A 151 -24.95 -7.70 8.30
C LYS A 151 -24.20 -6.38 8.45
N VAL A 152 -22.93 -6.33 8.08
CA VAL A 152 -22.09 -5.13 8.17
C VAL A 152 -22.38 -4.15 7.03
N PHE A 153 -22.80 -4.64 5.87
CA PHE A 153 -23.06 -3.86 4.65
C PHE A 153 -24.53 -3.46 4.47
N LYS A 154 -25.44 -4.35 4.83
CA LYS A 154 -26.88 -4.20 4.49
C LYS A 154 -27.43 -2.85 4.96
N ASN A 155 -27.97 -2.10 4.00
CA ASN A 155 -28.60 -0.78 4.18
C ASN A 155 -27.67 0.25 4.82
N LYS A 156 -26.36 0.20 4.53
CA LYS A 156 -25.38 1.14 5.06
C LYS A 156 -24.56 1.81 3.96
N SER A 157 -24.16 3.03 4.22
CA SER A 157 -23.10 3.72 3.48
C SER A 157 -21.77 3.38 4.13
N VAL A 158 -20.87 2.75 3.38
CA VAL A 158 -19.63 2.21 3.91
C VAL A 158 -18.42 2.96 3.36
N LEU A 159 -17.40 3.16 4.21
CA LEU A 159 -16.09 3.65 3.80
C LEU A 159 -15.10 2.48 3.83
N LEU A 160 -14.70 2.01 2.64
CA LEU A 160 -13.69 0.97 2.47
C LEU A 160 -12.30 1.59 2.50
N ILE A 161 -11.39 0.99 3.27
CA ILE A 161 -9.99 1.43 3.35
C ILE A 161 -9.10 0.36 2.78
N ASP A 162 -8.27 0.73 1.78
CA ASP A 162 -7.23 -0.12 1.23
C ASP A 162 -5.85 0.52 1.42
N ASP A 163 -4.79 -0.28 1.33
CA ASP A 163 -3.42 0.25 1.37
C ASP A 163 -3.06 0.96 0.07
N SER A 164 -3.46 0.41 -1.06
CA SER A 164 -3.12 0.93 -2.39
C SER A 164 -4.04 0.41 -3.49
N ILE A 165 -4.15 1.14 -4.60
CA ILE A 165 -4.85 0.70 -5.81
C ILE A 165 -3.84 0.63 -6.95
N VAL A 166 -3.57 -0.58 -7.46
CA VAL A 166 -2.62 -0.80 -8.55
C VAL A 166 -3.36 -0.94 -9.88
N ARG A 167 -4.01 -2.08 -10.13
CA ARG A 167 -4.76 -2.34 -11.37
C ARG A 167 -6.25 -1.98 -11.30
N GLY A 168 -6.77 -1.74 -10.10
CA GLY A 168 -8.18 -1.45 -9.84
C GLY A 168 -9.14 -2.63 -9.99
N THR A 169 -8.70 -3.77 -10.55
CA THR A 169 -9.55 -4.96 -10.72
C THR A 169 -10.00 -5.54 -9.38
N THR A 170 -9.10 -5.59 -8.40
CA THR A 170 -9.39 -6.02 -7.02
C THR A 170 -10.37 -5.07 -6.36
N SER A 171 -10.09 -3.77 -6.40
CA SER A 171 -10.95 -2.73 -5.79
C SER A 171 -12.36 -2.76 -6.39
N LYS A 172 -12.49 -2.88 -7.72
CA LYS A 172 -13.78 -3.02 -8.39
C LYS A 172 -14.57 -4.24 -7.90
N GLN A 173 -13.90 -5.38 -7.73
CA GLN A 173 -14.56 -6.60 -7.24
C GLN A 173 -14.96 -6.48 -5.77
N ILE A 174 -14.15 -5.89 -4.93
CA ILE A 174 -14.45 -5.65 -3.51
C ILE A 174 -15.64 -4.70 -3.37
N ILE A 175 -15.68 -3.64 -4.16
CA ILE A 175 -16.82 -2.71 -4.19
C ILE A 175 -18.09 -3.45 -4.64
N GLN A 176 -17.99 -4.27 -5.68
CA GLN A 176 -19.14 -5.06 -6.12
C GLN A 176 -19.61 -6.04 -5.04
N MET A 177 -18.70 -6.68 -4.32
CA MET A 177 -19.07 -7.56 -3.19
C MET A 177 -19.76 -6.78 -2.06
N ALA A 178 -19.33 -5.55 -1.77
CA ALA A 178 -20.02 -4.71 -0.79
C ALA A 178 -21.44 -4.35 -1.24
N ARG A 179 -21.63 -4.02 -2.53
CA ARG A 179 -22.94 -3.74 -3.10
C ARG A 179 -23.83 -5.00 -3.12
N ASP A 180 -23.30 -6.15 -3.52
CA ASP A 180 -24.01 -7.44 -3.51
C ASP A 180 -24.43 -7.81 -2.07
N ALA A 181 -23.68 -7.38 -1.05
CA ALA A 181 -24.01 -7.55 0.37
C ALA A 181 -25.01 -6.49 0.89
N GLY A 182 -25.48 -5.59 0.04
CA GLY A 182 -26.56 -4.63 0.33
C GLY A 182 -26.07 -3.26 0.83
N ALA A 183 -24.85 -2.85 0.53
CA ALA A 183 -24.38 -1.49 0.80
C ALA A 183 -25.16 -0.47 -0.07
N ASN A 184 -25.61 0.61 0.55
CA ASN A 184 -26.31 1.72 -0.14
C ASN A 184 -25.31 2.57 -0.94
N LYS A 185 -24.22 3.01 -0.28
CA LYS A 185 -23.10 3.72 -0.91
C LYS A 185 -21.77 3.09 -0.50
N VAL A 186 -20.81 3.21 -1.39
CA VAL A 186 -19.45 2.69 -1.18
C VAL A 186 -18.44 3.80 -1.46
N TYR A 187 -18.00 4.45 -0.40
CA TYR A 187 -16.84 5.33 -0.41
C TYR A 187 -15.57 4.48 -0.36
N PHE A 188 -14.55 4.85 -1.09
CA PHE A 188 -13.29 4.10 -1.12
C PHE A 188 -12.12 5.04 -0.84
N ALA A 189 -11.23 4.69 0.08
CA ALA A 189 -10.03 5.46 0.37
C ALA A 189 -8.78 4.59 0.36
N SER A 190 -7.73 5.11 -0.27
CA SER A 190 -6.40 4.49 -0.35
C SER A 190 -5.43 5.19 0.58
N ALA A 191 -4.72 4.40 1.42
CA ALA A 191 -3.68 4.93 2.32
C ALA A 191 -2.41 5.35 1.56
N SER A 192 -2.30 5.05 0.28
CA SER A 192 -1.25 5.53 -0.61
C SER A 192 -1.78 6.50 -1.66
N PRO A 193 -0.92 7.34 -2.25
CA PRO A 193 -1.24 8.11 -3.46
C PRO A 193 -1.54 7.21 -4.67
N PRO A 194 -2.07 7.77 -5.77
CA PRO A 194 -2.28 7.02 -7.01
C PRO A 194 -0.95 6.49 -7.56
N ILE A 195 -0.87 5.19 -7.84
CA ILE A 195 0.30 4.55 -8.48
C ILE A 195 0.22 4.78 -9.98
N ARG A 196 1.08 5.64 -10.50
CA ARG A 196 1.06 6.11 -11.89
C ARG A 196 2.20 5.60 -12.75
N TYR A 197 3.30 5.15 -12.12
CA TYR A 197 4.54 4.79 -12.78
C TYR A 197 5.04 3.42 -12.31
N PRO A 198 5.75 2.66 -13.16
CA PRO A 198 6.31 1.38 -12.78
C PRO A 198 7.47 1.55 -11.79
N ASN A 199 7.71 0.55 -10.96
CA ASN A 199 8.92 0.46 -10.16
C ASN A 199 10.03 -0.23 -10.96
N VAL A 200 11.28 0.28 -10.82
CA VAL A 200 12.46 -0.27 -11.51
C VAL A 200 13.50 -0.84 -10.54
N TYR A 201 13.20 -0.86 -9.24
CA TYR A 201 14.13 -1.22 -8.16
C TYR A 201 13.81 -2.57 -7.51
N GLY A 202 13.07 -3.44 -8.19
CA GLY A 202 12.83 -4.82 -7.74
C GLY A 202 11.40 -5.12 -7.30
N ILE A 203 10.53 -4.12 -7.14
CA ILE A 203 9.11 -4.39 -6.91
C ILE A 203 8.47 -4.84 -8.23
N ASP A 204 7.78 -5.97 -8.19
CA ASP A 204 6.99 -6.46 -9.33
C ASP A 204 5.73 -5.62 -9.51
N MET A 205 5.93 -4.44 -10.09
CA MET A 205 4.83 -3.57 -10.51
C MET A 205 4.41 -3.93 -11.92
N PRO A 206 3.10 -3.85 -12.22
CA PRO A 206 2.60 -4.07 -13.57
C PRO A 206 3.15 -3.03 -14.55
N TYR A 207 3.03 -3.33 -15.83
CA TYR A 207 3.34 -2.36 -16.88
C TYR A 207 2.48 -1.11 -16.74
N VAL A 208 2.97 0.01 -17.29
CA VAL A 208 2.31 1.32 -17.20
C VAL A 208 0.84 1.25 -17.63
N GLU A 209 0.55 0.49 -18.68
CA GLU A 209 -0.80 0.32 -19.24
C GLU A 209 -1.75 -0.43 -18.31
N GLU A 210 -1.22 -1.22 -17.39
CA GLU A 210 -2.02 -1.95 -16.39
C GLU A 210 -2.29 -1.13 -15.12
N LEU A 211 -1.58 -0.01 -14.92
CA LEU A 211 -1.79 0.88 -13.78
C LEU A 211 -3.06 1.69 -13.99
N ILE A 212 -4.06 1.49 -13.12
CA ILE A 212 -5.35 2.15 -13.27
C ILE A 212 -5.24 3.67 -13.23
N ALA A 213 -4.25 4.21 -12.50
CA ALA A 213 -4.06 5.65 -12.31
C ALA A 213 -3.19 6.30 -13.40
N HIS A 214 -2.63 5.50 -14.33
CA HIS A 214 -1.83 6.06 -15.41
C HIS A 214 -2.70 6.90 -16.35
N ASN A 215 -2.32 8.17 -16.54
CA ASN A 215 -3.03 9.15 -17.39
C ASN A 215 -4.53 9.31 -17.08
N LYS A 216 -4.98 9.01 -15.86
CA LYS A 216 -6.37 9.20 -15.47
C LYS A 216 -6.51 10.15 -14.27
N SER A 217 -7.60 10.90 -14.27
CA SER A 217 -8.07 11.67 -13.11
C SER A 217 -8.62 10.74 -12.02
N ILE A 218 -8.76 11.27 -10.80
CA ILE A 218 -9.35 10.53 -9.68
C ILE A 218 -10.81 10.15 -9.99
N ASP A 219 -11.57 11.03 -10.66
CA ASP A 219 -12.96 10.77 -11.02
C ASP A 219 -13.08 9.64 -12.07
N GLU A 220 -12.18 9.59 -13.05
CA GLU A 220 -12.13 8.48 -14.01
C GLU A 220 -11.78 7.15 -13.35
N ILE A 221 -10.88 7.16 -12.36
CA ILE A 221 -10.54 5.97 -11.58
C ILE A 221 -11.75 5.56 -10.73
N CYS A 222 -12.40 6.50 -10.04
CA CYS A 222 -13.59 6.29 -9.23
C CYS A 222 -14.68 5.59 -10.04
N ASN A 223 -14.99 6.12 -11.22
CA ASN A 223 -15.96 5.53 -12.16
C ASN A 223 -15.53 4.12 -12.62
N SER A 224 -14.23 3.93 -12.90
CA SER A 224 -13.71 2.65 -13.37
C SER A 224 -13.84 1.53 -12.34
N ILE A 225 -13.70 1.86 -11.04
CA ILE A 225 -13.86 0.89 -9.94
C ILE A 225 -15.30 0.82 -9.42
N ASN A 226 -16.18 1.69 -9.89
CA ASN A 226 -17.60 1.76 -9.51
C ASN A 226 -17.83 2.16 -8.03
N ALA A 227 -16.98 3.04 -7.49
CA ALA A 227 -17.17 3.66 -6.18
C ALA A 227 -18.06 4.90 -6.29
N ASP A 228 -18.74 5.28 -5.20
CA ASP A 228 -19.50 6.54 -5.14
C ASP A 228 -18.57 7.74 -4.94
N LYS A 229 -17.44 7.52 -4.25
CA LYS A 229 -16.37 8.50 -4.06
C LYS A 229 -15.05 7.79 -3.86
N LEU A 230 -13.97 8.35 -4.39
CA LEU A 230 -12.62 7.83 -4.25
C LEU A 230 -11.72 8.90 -3.66
N ILE A 231 -11.01 8.56 -2.59
CA ILE A 231 -10.06 9.44 -1.91
C ILE A 231 -8.69 8.76 -1.89
N TYR A 232 -7.66 9.47 -2.32
CA TYR A 232 -6.28 9.05 -2.20
C TYR A 232 -5.55 9.88 -1.15
N GLN A 233 -4.58 9.27 -0.50
CA GLN A 233 -3.59 9.96 0.33
C GLN A 233 -2.78 10.94 -0.52
N ASP A 234 -2.36 12.06 0.06
CA ASP A 234 -1.39 12.97 -0.55
C ASP A 234 0.03 12.42 -0.38
N LEU A 235 0.91 12.64 -1.36
CA LEU A 235 2.28 12.12 -1.33
C LEU A 235 3.10 12.71 -0.17
N GLU A 236 2.94 13.99 0.08
CA GLU A 236 3.62 14.69 1.19
C GLU A 236 3.21 14.13 2.55
N ASP A 237 1.93 13.85 2.74
CA ASP A 237 1.39 13.25 3.95
C ASP A 237 1.89 11.80 4.12
N LEU A 238 2.00 11.03 3.03
CA LEU A 238 2.58 9.70 3.06
C LEU A 238 4.05 9.75 3.50
N VAL A 239 4.87 10.60 2.86
CA VAL A 239 6.28 10.80 3.22
C VAL A 239 6.42 11.23 4.68
N SER A 240 5.61 12.18 5.13
CA SER A 240 5.60 12.64 6.53
C SER A 240 5.26 11.51 7.50
N SER A 241 4.35 10.61 7.13
CA SER A 241 3.94 9.46 7.97
C SER A 241 5.05 8.45 8.20
N VAL A 242 5.98 8.33 7.25
CA VAL A 242 7.11 7.39 7.30
C VAL A 242 8.39 8.04 7.81
N SER A 243 8.55 9.36 7.63
CA SER A 243 9.78 10.07 7.97
C SER A 243 10.20 9.90 9.43
N SER A 244 11.52 9.80 9.62
CA SER A 244 12.18 9.78 10.93
C SER A 244 13.16 10.94 11.07
N SER A 245 13.86 11.02 12.21
CA SER A 245 14.94 12.01 12.40
C SER A 245 16.11 11.82 11.42
N SER A 246 16.38 10.58 11.02
CA SER A 246 17.50 10.18 10.16
C SER A 246 17.13 10.08 8.68
N ILE A 247 15.88 9.73 8.34
CA ILE A 247 15.45 9.51 6.96
C ILE A 247 14.24 10.38 6.65
N LYS A 248 14.41 11.30 5.69
CA LYS A 248 13.38 12.23 5.24
C LYS A 248 13.06 12.11 3.74
N SER A 249 13.92 11.41 3.00
CA SER A 249 13.79 11.20 1.56
C SER A 249 13.57 9.73 1.28
N PHE A 250 12.63 9.42 0.38
CA PHE A 250 12.27 8.07 -0.01
C PHE A 250 12.22 7.96 -1.53
N ASP A 251 12.37 6.74 -2.04
CA ASP A 251 11.96 6.47 -3.41
C ASP A 251 10.43 6.47 -3.48
N THR A 252 9.90 7.45 -4.20
CA THR A 252 8.48 7.67 -4.45
C THR A 252 8.14 7.58 -5.93
N SER A 253 9.05 7.00 -6.72
CA SER A 253 8.98 6.99 -8.18
C SER A 253 7.69 6.38 -8.75
N CYS A 254 7.10 5.40 -8.07
CA CYS A 254 5.83 4.81 -8.48
C CYS A 254 4.63 5.79 -8.40
N PHE A 255 4.74 6.88 -7.64
CA PHE A 255 3.70 7.91 -7.52
C PHE A 255 3.97 9.12 -8.42
N ASN A 256 5.21 9.66 -8.41
CA ASN A 256 5.57 10.93 -9.07
C ASN A 256 6.41 10.77 -10.34
N GLY A 257 6.97 9.57 -10.62
CA GLY A 257 7.82 9.32 -11.77
C GLY A 257 9.26 9.85 -11.63
N GLU A 258 9.65 10.28 -10.43
CA GLU A 258 10.99 10.77 -10.13
C GLU A 258 11.86 9.62 -9.63
N TYR A 259 12.71 9.08 -10.50
CA TYR A 259 13.59 7.96 -10.17
C TYR A 259 14.89 8.43 -9.52
N THR A 260 15.28 7.78 -8.44
CA THR A 260 16.45 8.17 -7.64
C THR A 260 17.79 7.87 -8.34
N THR A 261 17.81 6.92 -9.30
CA THR A 261 19.00 6.57 -10.07
C THR A 261 19.01 7.22 -11.45
N LYS A 262 20.21 7.60 -11.90
CA LYS A 262 20.41 8.10 -13.27
C LYS A 262 20.18 6.98 -14.29
N GLY A 263 19.70 7.34 -15.49
CA GLY A 263 19.53 6.39 -16.61
C GLY A 263 18.14 5.81 -16.76
N VAL A 264 17.20 6.09 -15.86
CA VAL A 264 15.79 5.72 -16.03
C VAL A 264 15.12 6.75 -16.95
N SER A 265 15.26 6.54 -18.24
CA SER A 265 14.66 7.39 -19.28
C SER A 265 13.24 6.93 -19.63
N LYS A 266 12.48 7.77 -20.33
CA LYS A 266 11.17 7.40 -20.88
C LYS A 266 11.27 6.19 -21.82
N ASP A 267 12.35 6.10 -22.60
CA ASP A 267 12.58 4.98 -23.51
C ASP A 267 12.95 3.70 -22.75
N TYR A 268 13.71 3.81 -21.65
CA TYR A 268 13.94 2.68 -20.76
C TYR A 268 12.62 2.15 -20.21
N LEU A 269 11.76 3.01 -19.69
CA LEU A 269 10.45 2.62 -19.15
C LEU A 269 9.54 1.97 -20.20
N LYS A 270 9.53 2.49 -21.44
CA LYS A 270 8.77 1.89 -22.55
C LYS A 270 9.29 0.50 -22.94
N ASN A 271 10.58 0.23 -22.78
CA ASN A 271 11.19 -1.05 -23.13
C ASN A 271 11.25 -2.05 -21.99
N LEU A 272 10.82 -1.66 -20.79
CA LEU A 272 10.86 -2.52 -19.59
C LEU A 272 10.13 -3.84 -19.81
N HIS A 273 9.04 -3.84 -20.57
CA HIS A 273 8.27 -5.06 -20.91
C HIS A 273 8.97 -6.01 -21.89
N LYS A 274 10.03 -5.55 -22.59
CA LYS A 274 10.83 -6.42 -23.46
C LYS A 274 11.96 -7.14 -22.70
N ILE A 275 12.26 -6.66 -21.48
CA ILE A 275 13.39 -7.13 -20.66
C ILE A 275 12.90 -8.09 -19.57
N ARG A 276 11.61 -8.06 -19.24
CA ARG A 276 10.90 -8.98 -18.33
C ARG A 276 10.10 -10.00 -19.12
#